data_bdbf4333b774e2e3c7ca679f5311a247
#
_entry.id   bdbf4333b774e2e3c7ca679f5311a247
#
_cell.length_a   1.000
_cell.length_b   1.000
_cell.length_c   1.000
_cell.angle_alpha   90.00
_cell.angle_beta   90.00
_cell.angle_gamma   90.00
#
_symmetry.space_group_name_H-M   'P 1'
#
loop_
_entity.id
_entity.type
_entity.pdbx_description
1 polymer ?
#
loop_
_entity_poly.entity_id
_entity_poly.type
_entity_poly.pdbx_seq_one_letter_code
_entity_poly.pdbx_strand_id
1 'polypeptide(L)'
;MPAEGIYVFYERGRPQYVGRSGRLRQRLLEHGGESSSHYSASFAFLLAREKALEQAIDATRARGTLQQCPLFGPLFLAAKKRVALMEIRYVAITDEVEQALFEIYAALALKTPYNHFGTY
;
A
#
# COMPACT_ATOMS: atom_id res chain seq x y z
N MET A 1 -4.94 7.70 18.11
CA MET A 1 -4.29 7.81 16.78
C MET A 1 -4.41 9.24 16.28
N PRO A 2 -3.32 9.85 15.79
CA PRO A 2 -3.39 11.18 15.19
C PRO A 2 -4.23 11.18 13.91
N ALA A 3 -4.78 12.35 13.56
CA ALA A 3 -5.59 12.48 12.35
C ALA A 3 -4.73 12.45 11.08
N GLU A 4 -3.54 13.03 11.14
CA GLU A 4 -2.65 13.21 10.00
C GLU A 4 -1.26 12.68 10.29
N GLY A 5 -0.65 12.06 9.32
CA GLY A 5 0.72 11.57 9.52
C GLY A 5 1.22 10.60 8.46
N ILE A 6 2.31 9.98 8.83
CA ILE A 6 3.00 8.96 8.06
C ILE A 6 2.75 7.62 8.72
N TYR A 7 2.57 6.59 7.92
CA TYR A 7 2.43 5.22 8.40
C TYR A 7 3.34 4.27 7.64
N VAL A 8 3.71 3.18 8.31
CA VAL A 8 4.55 2.13 7.71
C VAL A 8 3.91 0.78 8.03
N PHE A 9 3.75 -0.04 7.01
CA PHE A 9 3.34 -1.43 7.18
C PHE A 9 4.57 -2.32 7.35
N TYR A 10 4.55 -3.14 8.40
CA TYR A 10 5.60 -4.11 8.69
C TYR A 10 5.04 -5.52 8.59
N GLU A 11 5.76 -6.39 7.90
CA GLU A 11 5.42 -7.80 7.86
C GLU A 11 6.62 -8.61 8.35
N ARG A 12 6.40 -9.39 9.39
CA ARG A 12 7.47 -10.18 10.03
C ARG A 12 8.67 -9.34 10.45
N GLY A 13 8.40 -8.17 11.00
CA GLY A 13 9.42 -7.24 11.46
C GLY A 13 10.14 -6.45 10.38
N ARG A 14 9.75 -6.60 9.12
CA ARG A 14 10.38 -5.90 7.98
C ARG A 14 9.46 -4.82 7.42
N PRO A 15 9.94 -3.59 7.23
CA PRO A 15 9.13 -2.53 6.64
C PRO A 15 8.88 -2.83 5.16
N GLN A 16 7.63 -2.70 4.74
CA GLN A 16 7.19 -3.05 3.39
C GLN A 16 6.75 -1.83 2.58
N TYR A 17 6.05 -0.90 3.22
CA TYR A 17 5.41 0.20 2.50
C TYR A 17 5.21 1.38 3.44
N VAL A 18 5.54 2.58 2.96
CA VAL A 18 5.32 3.86 3.65
C VAL A 18 4.22 4.61 2.93
N GLY A 19 3.30 5.19 3.67
CA GLY A 19 2.28 6.06 3.12
C GLY A 19 2.07 7.29 3.97
N ARG A 20 1.26 8.22 3.48
CA ARG A 20 0.86 9.41 4.21
C ARG A 20 -0.61 9.70 4.02
N SER A 21 -1.23 10.33 5.01
CA SER A 21 -2.65 10.68 4.92
C SER A 21 -3.01 11.82 5.85
N GLY A 22 -3.97 12.64 5.43
CA GLY A 22 -4.67 13.59 6.29
C GLY A 22 -5.85 12.96 7.03
N ARG A 23 -6.13 11.69 6.77
CA ARG A 23 -7.19 10.89 7.43
C ARG A 23 -6.63 9.51 7.75
N LEU A 24 -5.67 9.49 8.65
CA LEU A 24 -4.81 8.32 8.89
C LEU A 24 -5.61 7.05 9.23
N ARG A 25 -6.53 7.14 10.18
CA ARG A 25 -7.33 5.99 10.59
C ARG A 25 -8.14 5.39 9.43
N GLN A 26 -8.83 6.25 8.69
CA GLN A 26 -9.62 5.81 7.53
C GLN A 26 -8.74 5.17 6.47
N ARG A 27 -7.60 5.79 6.18
CA ARG A 27 -6.68 5.29 5.16
C ARG A 27 -6.12 3.91 5.52
N LEU A 28 -5.79 3.69 6.79
CA LEU A 28 -5.29 2.40 7.25
C LEU A 28 -6.36 1.31 7.14
N LEU A 29 -7.62 1.63 7.45
CA LEU A 29 -8.72 0.69 7.28
C LEU A 29 -8.96 0.35 5.81
N GLU A 30 -8.84 1.34 4.91
CA GLU A 30 -9.02 1.13 3.47
C GLU A 30 -7.98 0.18 2.88
N HIS A 31 -6.73 0.25 3.34
CA HIS A 31 -5.65 -0.61 2.82
C HIS A 31 -5.96 -2.10 2.98
N GLY A 32 -6.60 -2.50 4.07
CA GLY A 32 -6.94 -3.90 4.33
C GLY A 32 -8.42 -4.24 4.15
N GLY A 33 -9.25 -3.31 3.65
CA GLY A 33 -10.68 -3.53 3.50
C GLY A 33 -11.01 -4.43 2.32
N GLU A 34 -11.80 -5.49 2.56
CA GLU A 34 -12.16 -6.46 1.52
C GLU A 34 -12.86 -5.83 0.32
N SER A 35 -13.67 -4.80 0.55
CA SER A 35 -14.39 -4.09 -0.50
C SER A 35 -13.62 -2.92 -1.11
N SER A 36 -12.40 -2.64 -0.63
CA SER A 36 -11.60 -1.53 -1.12
C SER A 36 -11.15 -1.75 -2.57
N SER A 37 -11.19 -0.67 -3.37
CA SER A 37 -10.75 -0.68 -4.76
C SER A 37 -9.22 -0.59 -4.86
N HIS A 38 -8.72 -0.68 -6.09
CA HIS A 38 -7.29 -0.50 -6.38
C HIS A 38 -6.78 0.90 -6.02
N TYR A 39 -7.64 1.91 -5.88
CA TYR A 39 -7.27 3.24 -5.40
C TYR A 39 -7.13 3.27 -3.89
N SER A 40 -8.08 2.68 -3.17
CA SER A 40 -8.12 2.68 -1.71
C SER A 40 -7.15 1.69 -1.10
N ALA A 41 -6.90 0.57 -1.76
CA ALA A 41 -5.98 -0.48 -1.31
C ALA A 41 -4.78 -0.60 -2.27
N SER A 42 -4.09 0.52 -2.51
CA SER A 42 -3.00 0.60 -3.49
C SER A 42 -1.81 -0.30 -3.15
N PHE A 43 -1.46 -0.45 -1.89
CA PHE A 43 -0.38 -1.35 -1.48
C PHE A 43 -0.76 -2.81 -1.73
N ALA A 44 -1.97 -3.21 -1.36
CA ALA A 44 -2.48 -4.56 -1.63
C ALA A 44 -2.50 -4.86 -3.13
N PHE A 45 -2.82 -3.85 -3.95
CA PHE A 45 -2.77 -3.99 -5.40
C PHE A 45 -1.36 -4.33 -5.90
N LEU A 46 -0.33 -3.67 -5.37
CA LEU A 46 1.06 -3.94 -5.74
C LEU A 46 1.47 -5.36 -5.36
N LEU A 47 1.07 -5.82 -4.18
CA LEU A 47 1.33 -7.19 -3.75
C LEU A 47 0.64 -8.22 -4.65
N ALA A 48 -0.60 -7.95 -5.03
CA ALA A 48 -1.36 -8.83 -5.92
C ALA A 48 -0.74 -8.88 -7.31
N ARG A 49 -0.26 -7.74 -7.83
CA ARG A 49 0.42 -7.68 -9.13
C ARG A 49 1.70 -8.52 -9.12
N GLU A 50 2.49 -8.43 -8.04
CA GLU A 50 3.70 -9.25 -7.91
C GLU A 50 3.36 -10.75 -7.93
N LYS A 51 2.31 -11.13 -7.20
CA LYS A 51 1.84 -12.52 -7.17
C LYS A 51 1.36 -12.98 -8.55
N ALA A 52 0.64 -12.12 -9.27
CA ALA A 52 0.17 -12.41 -10.62
C ALA A 52 1.34 -12.67 -11.58
N LEU A 53 2.39 -11.87 -11.49
CA LEU A 53 3.60 -12.04 -12.31
C LEU A 53 4.29 -13.38 -11.98
N GLU A 54 4.35 -13.77 -10.71
CA GLU A 54 4.91 -15.06 -10.29
C GLU A 54 4.11 -16.23 -10.87
N GLN A 55 2.80 -16.06 -11.07
CA GLN A 55 1.91 -17.08 -11.62
C GLN A 55 1.74 -16.95 -13.15
N ALA A 56 2.58 -16.14 -13.81
CA ALA A 56 2.53 -15.90 -15.26
C ALA A 56 1.17 -15.34 -15.74
N ILE A 57 0.46 -14.61 -14.89
CA ILE A 57 -0.75 -13.88 -15.25
C ILE A 57 -0.34 -12.52 -15.81
N ASP A 58 -0.94 -12.08 -16.91
CA ASP A 58 -0.65 -10.77 -17.47
C ASP A 58 -1.09 -9.66 -16.53
N ALA A 59 -0.13 -9.02 -15.86
CA ALA A 59 -0.35 -7.94 -14.91
C ALA A 59 0.09 -6.58 -15.45
N THR A 60 0.27 -6.46 -16.78
CA THR A 60 0.67 -5.20 -17.41
C THR A 60 -0.53 -4.30 -17.74
N ARG A 61 -1.74 -4.81 -17.58
CA ARG A 61 -2.98 -4.07 -17.84
C ARG A 61 -3.17 -2.92 -16.85
N ALA A 62 -4.00 -1.95 -17.23
CA ALA A 62 -4.42 -0.87 -16.33
C ALA A 62 -5.07 -1.44 -15.05
N ARG A 63 -4.88 -0.75 -13.92
CA ARG A 63 -5.36 -1.21 -12.60
C ARG A 63 -6.86 -1.55 -12.58
N GLY A 64 -7.68 -0.70 -13.17
CA GLY A 64 -9.13 -0.94 -13.22
C GLY A 64 -9.51 -2.20 -13.98
N THR A 65 -8.80 -2.48 -15.08
CA THR A 65 -9.00 -3.69 -15.87
C THR A 65 -8.56 -4.93 -15.10
N LEU A 66 -7.41 -4.88 -14.43
CA LEU A 66 -6.93 -5.99 -13.61
C LEU A 66 -7.87 -6.30 -12.46
N GLN A 67 -8.40 -5.27 -11.81
CA GLN A 67 -9.34 -5.46 -10.70
C GLN A 67 -10.56 -6.27 -11.11
N GLN A 68 -11.00 -6.15 -12.36
CA GLN A 68 -12.16 -6.87 -12.89
C GLN A 68 -11.79 -8.24 -13.49
N CYS A 69 -10.50 -8.55 -13.62
CA CYS A 69 -10.05 -9.81 -14.18
C CYS A 69 -10.34 -10.97 -13.20
N PRO A 70 -11.02 -12.06 -13.66
CA PRO A 70 -11.35 -13.18 -12.79
C PRO A 70 -10.14 -13.88 -12.17
N LEU A 71 -8.99 -13.86 -12.85
CA LEU A 71 -7.75 -14.46 -12.33
C LEU A 71 -7.06 -13.55 -11.32
N PHE A 72 -7.20 -12.24 -11.46
CA PHE A 72 -6.57 -11.27 -10.57
C PHE A 72 -7.38 -11.00 -9.30
N GLY A 73 -8.71 -11.02 -9.39
CA GLY A 73 -9.60 -10.71 -8.27
C GLY A 73 -9.28 -11.47 -6.99
N PRO A 74 -9.14 -12.81 -7.03
CA PRO A 74 -8.78 -13.58 -5.83
C PRO A 74 -7.42 -13.22 -5.25
N LEU A 75 -6.45 -12.87 -6.09
CA LEU A 75 -5.13 -12.45 -5.64
C LEU A 75 -5.20 -11.09 -4.94
N PHE A 76 -6.02 -10.17 -5.46
CA PHE A 76 -6.21 -8.86 -4.84
C PHE A 76 -6.90 -9.01 -3.49
N LEU A 77 -7.94 -9.84 -3.39
CA LEU A 77 -8.62 -10.09 -2.13
C LEU A 77 -7.67 -10.69 -1.09
N ALA A 78 -6.88 -11.68 -1.48
CA ALA A 78 -5.88 -12.29 -0.61
C ALA A 78 -4.83 -11.27 -0.14
N ALA A 79 -4.39 -10.38 -1.02
CA ALA A 79 -3.44 -9.32 -0.69
C ALA A 79 -4.03 -8.33 0.31
N LYS A 80 -5.29 -7.94 0.16
CA LYS A 80 -5.97 -7.06 1.13
C LYS A 80 -6.04 -7.71 2.52
N LYS A 81 -6.34 -8.99 2.59
CA LYS A 81 -6.35 -9.75 3.85
C LYS A 81 -4.96 -9.81 4.47
N ARG A 82 -3.93 -9.99 3.65
CA ARG A 82 -2.53 -9.99 4.09
C ARG A 82 -2.15 -8.65 4.70
N VAL A 83 -2.48 -7.54 4.05
CA VAL A 83 -2.20 -6.19 4.54
C VAL A 83 -2.93 -5.92 5.86
N ALA A 84 -4.17 -6.38 6.00
CA ALA A 84 -4.96 -6.21 7.22
C ALA A 84 -4.31 -6.87 8.46
N LEU A 85 -3.45 -7.87 8.26
CA LEU A 85 -2.76 -8.56 9.34
C LEU A 85 -1.38 -7.97 9.64
N MET A 86 -0.90 -7.01 8.87
CA MET A 86 0.42 -6.43 9.09
C MET A 86 0.44 -5.50 10.30
N GLU A 87 1.61 -5.38 10.93
CA GLU A 87 1.86 -4.41 11.98
C GLU A 87 1.96 -3.02 11.35
N ILE A 88 1.39 -2.02 12.02
CA ILE A 88 1.39 -0.65 11.56
C ILE A 88 2.11 0.22 12.59
N ARG A 89 3.02 1.06 12.11
CA ARG A 89 3.65 2.12 12.91
C ARG A 89 3.35 3.46 12.26
N TYR A 90 3.17 4.50 13.07
CA TYR A 90 2.79 5.80 12.54
C TYR A 90 3.41 6.93 13.35
N VAL A 91 3.54 8.09 12.69
CA VAL A 91 4.06 9.32 13.29
C VAL A 91 3.13 10.47 12.89
N ALA A 92 2.75 11.30 13.86
CA ALA A 92 1.93 12.48 13.61
C ALA A 92 2.77 13.56 12.92
N ILE A 93 2.32 14.00 11.74
CA ILE A 93 2.92 15.11 11.00
C ILE A 93 1.77 15.83 10.32
N THR A 94 1.55 17.10 10.69
CA THR A 94 0.40 17.87 10.21
C THR A 94 0.68 18.70 8.97
N ASP A 95 1.93 19.11 8.74
CA ASP A 95 2.31 19.89 7.56
C ASP A 95 2.45 18.98 6.34
N GLU A 96 1.78 19.36 5.24
CA GLU A 96 1.75 18.54 4.03
C GLU A 96 3.12 18.38 3.38
N VAL A 97 3.94 19.42 3.39
CA VAL A 97 5.28 19.37 2.79
C VAL A 97 6.18 18.49 3.65
N GLU A 98 6.12 18.63 4.97
CA GLU A 98 6.88 17.78 5.88
C GLU A 98 6.46 16.32 5.73
N GLN A 99 5.15 16.04 5.59
CA GLN A 99 4.67 14.69 5.32
C GLN A 99 5.29 14.10 4.06
N ALA A 100 5.29 14.87 2.97
CA ALA A 100 5.82 14.41 1.69
C ALA A 100 7.32 14.13 1.80
N LEU A 101 8.08 15.03 2.41
CA LEU A 101 9.52 14.85 2.60
C LEU A 101 9.82 13.65 3.50
N PHE A 102 9.07 13.50 4.59
CA PHE A 102 9.27 12.39 5.52
C PHE A 102 8.90 11.05 4.90
N GLU A 103 7.85 11.00 4.08
CA GLU A 103 7.47 9.79 3.36
C GLU A 103 8.62 9.29 2.47
N ILE A 104 9.18 10.18 1.68
CA ILE A 104 10.30 9.85 0.79
C ILE A 104 11.53 9.44 1.60
N TYR A 105 11.85 10.19 2.66
CA TYR A 105 12.97 9.89 3.53
C TYR A 105 12.82 8.52 4.20
N ALA A 106 11.65 8.23 4.76
CA ALA A 106 11.39 6.98 5.43
C ALA A 106 11.47 5.78 4.47
N ALA A 107 10.90 5.93 3.27
CA ALA A 107 10.96 4.89 2.26
C ALA A 107 12.41 4.60 1.85
N LEU A 108 13.23 5.63 1.71
CA LEU A 108 14.65 5.51 1.38
C LEU A 108 15.43 4.87 2.53
N ALA A 109 15.26 5.38 3.75
CA ALA A 109 15.99 4.92 4.93
C ALA A 109 15.63 3.48 5.31
N LEU A 110 14.35 3.12 5.21
CA LEU A 110 13.84 1.79 5.54
C LEU A 110 13.94 0.81 4.37
N LYS A 111 14.25 1.31 3.17
CA LYS A 111 14.37 0.50 1.94
C LYS A 111 13.10 -0.32 1.68
N THR A 112 11.94 0.33 1.77
CA THR A 112 10.66 -0.34 1.56
C THR A 112 10.51 -0.78 0.11
N PRO A 113 10.26 -2.10 -0.15
CA PRO A 113 10.30 -2.62 -1.51
C PRO A 113 9.12 -2.21 -2.40
N TYR A 114 8.03 -1.74 -1.81
CA TYR A 114 6.80 -1.43 -2.55
C TYR A 114 6.56 0.06 -2.75
N ASN A 115 7.51 0.91 -2.40
CA ASN A 115 7.44 2.34 -2.69
C ASN A 115 8.24 2.67 -3.94
N HIS A 116 7.60 3.35 -4.89
CA HIS A 116 8.21 3.75 -6.16
C HIS A 116 8.03 5.25 -6.37
N PHE A 117 9.12 5.96 -6.50
CA PHE A 117 9.13 7.40 -6.76
C PHE A 117 9.75 7.68 -8.13
N GLY A 118 9.25 6.96 -9.13
CA GLY A 118 9.78 7.05 -10.48
C GLY A 118 9.49 8.40 -11.15
N THR A 119 10.32 8.74 -12.12
CA THR A 119 10.13 9.89 -13.01
C THR A 119 9.56 9.39 -14.34
N TYR A 120 8.60 10.12 -14.85
CA TYR A 120 7.95 9.80 -16.12
C TYR A 120 8.22 10.88 -17.13
#